data_02deb9ccd7ba9169943fd5d3da685a23
#
_entry.id   02deb9ccd7ba9169943fd5d3da685a23
#
_cell.length_a   1.000
_cell.length_b   1.000
_cell.length_c   1.000
_cell.angle_alpha   90.00
_cell.angle_beta   90.00
_cell.angle_gamma   90.00
#
_symmetry.space_group_name_H-M   'P 1'
#
loop_
_entity.id
_entity.type
_entity.pdbx_description
1 polymer ?
#
loop_
_entity_poly.entity_id
_entity_poly.type
_entity_poly.pdbx_seq_one_letter_code
_entity_poly.pdbx_strand_id
1 'polypeptide(L)'
;MADVTLHADERIDQLYSKDIQIIQSSQVFAFSLDAVLLGDFAQVAKGINSQIVDLCAGNGAVGLFASAKTRGHITAVEIQPRLADMAQRSVTLNHLTHQMTVLNEDLLAITQQLPKDSVDTVLCNPPYFKDQPQSVKNPNPHLAIARHELSANLDQILAVSSDLLKMNGKAYFVHRPERLDDLFIAMARNRLAPKRIRFVHPKAGREANMVLIEMIKDGKANGVRIMPPLVVYQDNGEYGEEVHTLLYGED
;
A
#
# COMPACT_ATOMS: atom_id res chain seq x y z
N MET A 1 -1.25 -7.92 26.66
CA MET A 1 -1.84 -7.39 25.43
C MET A 1 -2.06 -5.91 25.66
N ALA A 2 -1.72 -5.04 24.70
CA ALA A 2 -2.11 -3.64 24.80
C ALA A 2 -3.65 -3.60 24.78
N ASP A 3 -4.24 -2.94 25.77
CA ASP A 3 -5.69 -2.88 25.90
C ASP A 3 -6.20 -1.83 24.91
N VAL A 4 -6.60 -2.28 23.71
CA VAL A 4 -7.13 -1.42 22.65
C VAL A 4 -8.65 -1.63 22.60
N THR A 5 -9.40 -0.53 22.75
CA THR A 5 -10.86 -0.57 22.67
C THR A 5 -11.29 -0.71 21.21
N LEU A 6 -12.15 -1.69 20.94
CA LEU A 6 -12.83 -1.84 19.64
C LEU A 6 -14.19 -1.13 19.65
N HIS A 7 -14.56 -0.53 18.52
CA HIS A 7 -15.91 -0.05 18.29
C HIS A 7 -16.84 -1.22 17.96
N ALA A 8 -18.15 -1.01 18.07
CA ALA A 8 -19.15 -2.09 17.96
C ALA A 8 -19.15 -2.85 16.61
N ASP A 9 -18.69 -2.21 15.54
CA ASP A 9 -18.62 -2.78 14.19
C ASP A 9 -17.20 -3.23 13.79
N GLU A 10 -16.25 -3.19 14.74
CA GLU A 10 -14.85 -3.54 14.51
C GLU A 10 -14.52 -4.95 15.00
N ARG A 11 -13.55 -5.55 14.34
CA ARG A 11 -12.95 -6.83 14.72
C ARG A 11 -11.43 -6.76 14.51
N ILE A 12 -10.70 -7.68 15.14
CA ILE A 12 -9.29 -7.90 14.89
C ILE A 12 -9.16 -9.07 13.92
N ASP A 13 -8.50 -8.82 12.79
CA ASP A 13 -8.03 -9.85 11.87
C ASP A 13 -6.50 -10.01 12.05
N GLN A 14 -5.96 -11.17 11.71
CA GLN A 14 -4.53 -11.49 11.88
C GLN A 14 -3.91 -11.95 10.57
N LEU A 15 -2.73 -11.42 10.26
CA LEU A 15 -1.81 -11.98 9.28
C LEU A 15 -0.85 -12.94 10.02
N TYR A 16 -1.17 -14.23 10.00
CA TYR A 16 -0.49 -15.23 10.80
C TYR A 16 1.00 -15.36 10.48
N SER A 17 1.38 -15.26 9.20
CA SER A 17 2.78 -15.37 8.76
C SER A 17 3.71 -14.31 9.35
N LYS A 18 3.17 -13.19 9.83
CA LYS A 18 3.95 -12.05 10.39
C LYS A 18 3.57 -11.73 11.83
N ASP A 19 2.64 -12.47 12.41
CA ASP A 19 2.05 -12.20 13.74
C ASP A 19 1.52 -10.76 13.87
N ILE A 20 0.97 -10.21 12.79
CA ILE A 20 0.42 -8.85 12.73
C ILE A 20 -1.09 -8.92 12.92
N GLN A 21 -1.59 -8.16 13.89
CA GLN A 21 -3.00 -7.95 14.14
C GLN A 21 -3.45 -6.61 13.57
N ILE A 22 -4.62 -6.57 12.96
CA ILE A 22 -5.15 -5.36 12.34
C ILE A 22 -6.63 -5.19 12.64
N ILE A 23 -7.02 -3.97 13.02
CA ILE A 23 -8.42 -3.63 13.26
C ILE A 23 -9.12 -3.41 11.93
N GLN A 24 -10.26 -4.08 11.75
CA GLN A 24 -11.09 -3.99 10.57
C GLN A 24 -12.54 -3.70 10.93
N SER A 25 -13.27 -3.09 10.00
CA SER A 25 -14.71 -2.84 10.12
C SER A 25 -15.41 -3.13 8.81
N SER A 26 -16.63 -3.69 8.89
CA SER A 26 -17.50 -3.88 7.74
C SER A 26 -18.08 -2.57 7.19
N GLN A 27 -18.00 -1.49 7.95
CA GLN A 27 -18.56 -0.17 7.59
C GLN A 27 -17.58 0.71 6.81
N VAL A 28 -16.30 0.36 6.79
CA VAL A 28 -15.26 1.06 6.03
C VAL A 28 -14.49 0.08 5.14
N PHE A 29 -13.51 0.59 4.39
CA PHE A 29 -12.67 -0.27 3.56
C PHE A 29 -11.84 -1.20 4.47
N ALA A 30 -12.03 -2.51 4.28
CA ALA A 30 -11.19 -3.53 4.90
C ALA A 30 -9.96 -3.77 4.00
N PHE A 31 -8.80 -4.10 4.60
CA PHE A 31 -7.65 -4.48 3.81
C PHE A 31 -7.96 -5.74 2.99
N SER A 32 -7.36 -5.83 1.86
CA SER A 32 -7.48 -6.96 0.94
C SER A 32 -6.10 -7.54 0.60
N LEU A 33 -6.09 -8.61 -0.15
CA LEU A 33 -4.87 -9.32 -0.53
C LEU A 33 -3.81 -8.41 -1.19
N ASP A 34 -4.23 -7.34 -1.89
CA ASP A 34 -3.35 -6.35 -2.49
C ASP A 34 -2.41 -5.68 -1.48
N ALA A 35 -2.87 -5.35 -0.28
CA ALA A 35 -2.02 -4.80 0.78
C ALA A 35 -0.96 -5.81 1.26
N VAL A 36 -1.31 -7.08 1.39
CA VAL A 36 -0.38 -8.15 1.76
C VAL A 36 0.67 -8.34 0.67
N LEU A 37 0.23 -8.42 -0.58
CA LEU A 37 1.10 -8.61 -1.74
C LEU A 37 2.06 -7.42 -1.94
N LEU A 38 1.57 -6.18 -1.74
CA LEU A 38 2.41 -5.00 -1.81
C LEU A 38 3.46 -5.00 -0.70
N GLY A 39 3.05 -5.28 0.55
CA GLY A 39 3.95 -5.38 1.70
C GLY A 39 5.03 -6.45 1.49
N ASP A 40 4.69 -7.56 0.84
CA ASP A 40 5.66 -8.60 0.50
C ASP A 40 6.57 -8.20 -0.66
N PHE A 41 6.02 -7.71 -1.76
CA PHE A 41 6.77 -7.29 -2.95
C PHE A 41 7.77 -6.18 -2.64
N ALA A 42 7.45 -5.28 -1.71
CA ALA A 42 8.27 -4.14 -1.37
C ALA A 42 9.60 -4.56 -0.72
N GLN A 43 10.71 -4.08 -1.27
CA GLN A 43 12.04 -4.18 -0.68
C GLN A 43 12.33 -2.87 0.07
N VAL A 44 11.70 -2.72 1.23
CA VAL A 44 11.86 -1.52 2.05
C VAL A 44 13.29 -1.33 2.54
N ALA A 45 13.70 -0.08 2.72
CA ALA A 45 15.00 0.23 3.30
C ALA A 45 15.10 -0.29 4.75
N LYS A 46 16.21 -1.00 5.07
CA LYS A 46 16.31 -1.80 6.32
C LYS A 46 17.01 -1.09 7.47
N GLY A 47 17.69 0.04 7.20
CA GLY A 47 18.49 0.75 8.20
C GLY A 47 17.64 1.36 9.31
N ILE A 48 18.21 1.49 10.53
CA ILE A 48 17.53 2.10 11.68
C ILE A 48 17.14 3.57 11.44
N ASN A 49 17.87 4.28 10.59
CA ASN A 49 17.60 5.67 10.23
C ASN A 49 16.80 5.81 8.93
N SER A 50 16.35 4.70 8.35
CA SER A 50 15.56 4.74 7.12
C SER A 50 14.18 5.31 7.39
N GLN A 51 13.68 6.11 6.45
CA GLN A 51 12.36 6.70 6.47
C GLN A 51 11.48 6.04 5.41
N ILE A 52 10.39 5.44 5.84
CA ILE A 52 9.39 4.79 4.99
C ILE A 52 8.08 5.55 5.13
N VAL A 53 7.41 5.81 4.02
CA VAL A 53 6.08 6.43 4.03
C VAL A 53 5.10 5.50 3.34
N ASP A 54 3.96 5.23 3.99
CA ASP A 54 2.83 4.52 3.44
C ASP A 54 1.72 5.54 3.11
N LEU A 55 1.57 5.87 1.82
CA LEU A 55 0.57 6.81 1.33
C LEU A 55 -0.76 6.09 1.05
N CYS A 56 -1.88 6.75 1.30
CA CYS A 56 -3.21 6.15 1.23
C CYS A 56 -3.32 4.91 2.14
N ALA A 57 -2.82 5.04 3.36
CA ALA A 57 -2.54 3.90 4.24
C ALA A 57 -3.79 3.13 4.69
N GLY A 58 -4.98 3.72 4.57
CA GLY A 58 -6.20 3.10 5.06
C GLY A 58 -6.11 2.80 6.56
N ASN A 59 -6.42 1.56 6.94
CA ASN A 59 -6.24 1.08 8.32
C ASN A 59 -4.78 0.67 8.66
N GLY A 60 -3.82 1.08 7.83
CA GLY A 60 -2.38 0.89 8.08
C GLY A 60 -1.83 -0.46 7.60
N ALA A 61 -2.58 -1.23 6.82
CA ALA A 61 -2.24 -2.61 6.48
C ALA A 61 -0.85 -2.75 5.83
N VAL A 62 -0.53 -1.94 4.80
CA VAL A 62 0.75 -2.06 4.07
C VAL A 62 1.92 -1.73 4.99
N GLY A 63 1.84 -0.63 5.74
CA GLY A 63 2.86 -0.23 6.70
C GLY A 63 3.09 -1.27 7.79
N LEU A 64 2.01 -1.84 8.36
CA LEU A 64 2.08 -2.90 9.35
C LEU A 64 2.76 -4.15 8.79
N PHE A 65 2.40 -4.60 7.58
CA PHE A 65 3.02 -5.78 6.96
C PHE A 65 4.48 -5.54 6.57
N ALA A 66 4.85 -4.31 6.25
CA ALA A 66 6.22 -3.93 5.94
C ALA A 66 7.09 -3.77 7.20
N SER A 67 6.50 -3.55 8.39
CA SER A 67 7.23 -3.25 9.63
C SER A 67 8.25 -4.34 10.02
N ALA A 68 7.90 -5.62 9.80
CA ALA A 68 8.79 -6.74 10.07
C ALA A 68 10.03 -6.80 9.15
N LYS A 69 10.04 -6.04 8.05
CA LYS A 69 11.11 -6.03 7.03
C LYS A 69 12.13 -4.93 7.24
N THR A 70 11.91 -4.02 8.19
CA THR A 70 12.75 -2.84 8.43
C THR A 70 12.94 -2.57 9.91
N ARG A 71 14.04 -1.87 10.23
CA ARG A 71 14.24 -1.23 11.55
C ARG A 71 14.04 0.30 11.46
N GLY A 72 13.73 0.80 10.27
CA GLY A 72 13.46 2.21 10.02
C GLY A 72 12.09 2.62 10.53
N HIS A 73 11.85 3.93 10.51
CA HIS A 73 10.56 4.51 10.90
C HIS A 73 9.58 4.51 9.73
N ILE A 74 8.33 4.14 10.01
CA ILE A 74 7.23 4.13 9.03
C ILE A 74 6.24 5.25 9.40
N THR A 75 5.93 6.11 8.44
CA THR A 75 4.86 7.11 8.56
C THR A 75 3.71 6.71 7.65
N ALA A 76 2.58 6.34 8.23
CA ALA A 76 1.35 6.08 7.51
C ALA A 76 0.52 7.35 7.35
N VAL A 77 0.10 7.67 6.14
CA VAL A 77 -0.66 8.89 5.81
C VAL A 77 -2.04 8.50 5.30
N GLU A 78 -3.08 8.90 6.01
CA GLU A 78 -4.47 8.58 5.68
C GLU A 78 -5.37 9.80 5.90
N ILE A 79 -6.16 10.15 4.87
CA ILE A 79 -7.05 11.30 4.88
C ILE A 79 -8.32 11.07 5.70
N GLN A 80 -8.80 9.82 5.77
CA GLN A 80 -10.04 9.49 6.47
C GLN A 80 -9.80 9.32 7.98
N PRO A 81 -10.35 10.18 8.86
CA PRO A 81 -10.07 10.14 10.31
C PRO A 81 -10.36 8.77 10.93
N ARG A 82 -11.43 8.10 10.49
CA ARG A 82 -11.81 6.79 11.02
C ARG A 82 -10.78 5.71 10.69
N LEU A 83 -10.25 5.68 9.46
CA LEU A 83 -9.24 4.72 9.06
C LEU A 83 -7.90 5.02 9.74
N ALA A 84 -7.53 6.29 9.86
CA ALA A 84 -6.34 6.72 10.59
C ALA A 84 -6.39 6.32 12.07
N ASP A 85 -7.55 6.45 12.72
CA ASP A 85 -7.76 5.98 14.10
C ASP A 85 -7.60 4.45 14.21
N MET A 86 -8.20 3.68 13.31
CA MET A 86 -8.03 2.22 13.26
C MET A 86 -6.56 1.83 13.04
N ALA A 87 -5.85 2.55 12.15
CA ALA A 87 -4.42 2.35 11.93
C ALA A 87 -3.60 2.63 13.21
N GLN A 88 -3.85 3.75 13.89
CA GLN A 88 -3.14 4.11 15.11
C GLN A 88 -3.36 3.08 16.23
N ARG A 89 -4.60 2.59 16.38
CA ARG A 89 -4.89 1.53 17.36
C ARG A 89 -4.26 0.19 16.96
N SER A 90 -4.20 -0.14 15.66
CA SER A 90 -3.49 -1.32 15.17
C SER A 90 -1.99 -1.24 15.42
N VAL A 91 -1.36 -0.06 15.26
CA VAL A 91 0.03 0.19 15.64
C VAL A 91 0.26 -0.09 17.13
N THR A 92 -0.65 0.38 17.98
CA THR A 92 -0.60 0.15 19.44
C THR A 92 -0.76 -1.33 19.77
N LEU A 93 -1.71 -2.02 19.13
CA LEU A 93 -2.00 -3.43 19.31
C LEU A 93 -0.79 -4.33 19.03
N ASN A 94 0.02 -3.95 18.02
CA ASN A 94 1.24 -4.65 17.63
C ASN A 94 2.51 -4.14 18.36
N HIS A 95 2.39 -3.26 19.35
CA HIS A 95 3.54 -2.68 20.06
C HIS A 95 4.54 -1.91 19.17
N LEU A 96 4.06 -1.35 18.04
CA LEU A 96 4.89 -0.68 17.03
C LEU A 96 4.94 0.85 17.18
N THR A 97 4.47 1.42 18.28
CA THR A 97 4.44 2.88 18.51
C THR A 97 5.81 3.55 18.45
N HIS A 98 6.87 2.79 18.67
CA HIS A 98 8.26 3.26 18.55
C HIS A 98 8.78 3.26 17.11
N GLN A 99 8.13 2.53 16.20
CA GLN A 99 8.56 2.32 14.83
C GLN A 99 7.59 2.92 13.79
N MET A 100 6.32 3.10 14.15
CA MET A 100 5.29 3.55 13.20
C MET A 100 4.45 4.68 13.80
N THR A 101 4.28 5.74 13.00
CA THR A 101 3.41 6.89 13.29
C THR A 101 2.32 6.97 12.25
N VAL A 102 1.11 7.34 12.66
CA VAL A 102 -0.01 7.58 11.75
C VAL A 102 -0.32 9.07 11.71
N LEU A 103 -0.38 9.64 10.53
CA LEU A 103 -0.79 11.01 10.27
C LEU A 103 -2.16 11.01 9.60
N ASN A 104 -3.15 11.58 10.27
CA ASN A 104 -4.44 11.85 9.64
C ASN A 104 -4.33 13.16 8.86
N GLU A 105 -3.92 13.08 7.60
CA GLU A 105 -3.59 14.24 6.77
C GLU A 105 -3.90 13.96 5.29
N ASP A 106 -4.15 15.03 4.54
CA ASP A 106 -4.17 14.99 3.08
C ASP A 106 -2.74 14.81 2.54
N LEU A 107 -2.52 13.76 1.75
CA LEU A 107 -1.21 13.52 1.14
C LEU A 107 -0.72 14.70 0.30
N LEU A 108 -1.61 15.54 -0.26
CA LEU A 108 -1.23 16.74 -1.03
C LEU A 108 -0.61 17.83 -0.14
N ALA A 109 -0.89 17.81 1.16
CA ALA A 109 -0.32 18.72 2.15
C ALA A 109 0.89 18.11 2.90
N ILE A 110 1.20 16.84 2.69
CA ILE A 110 2.15 16.09 3.52
C ILE A 110 3.57 16.64 3.52
N THR A 111 3.98 17.32 2.43
CA THR A 111 5.30 17.97 2.34
C THR A 111 5.47 19.15 3.31
N GLN A 112 4.40 19.61 3.96
CA GLN A 112 4.47 20.58 5.06
C GLN A 112 4.94 19.92 6.38
N GLN A 113 4.76 18.62 6.52
CA GLN A 113 5.15 17.85 7.70
C GLN A 113 6.38 16.97 7.45
N LEU A 114 6.51 16.38 6.27
CA LEU A 114 7.64 15.57 5.87
C LEU A 114 8.50 16.34 4.84
N PRO A 115 9.79 16.55 5.10
CA PRO A 115 10.66 17.27 4.18
C PRO A 115 10.77 16.55 2.83
N LYS A 116 10.88 17.31 1.74
CA LYS A 116 11.24 16.77 0.43
C LYS A 116 12.61 16.10 0.48
N ASP A 117 12.83 15.13 -0.38
CA ASP A 117 14.11 14.40 -0.51
C ASP A 117 14.59 13.74 0.80
N SER A 118 13.66 13.34 1.69
CA SER A 118 13.98 12.79 3.00
C SER A 118 13.62 11.30 3.18
N VAL A 119 12.82 10.74 2.27
CA VAL A 119 12.25 9.39 2.37
C VAL A 119 13.04 8.39 1.53
N ASP A 120 13.33 7.23 2.10
CA ASP A 120 14.05 6.15 1.42
C ASP A 120 13.11 5.23 0.63
N THR A 121 11.88 5.03 1.16
CA THR A 121 10.87 4.16 0.55
C THR A 121 9.47 4.74 0.68
N VAL A 122 8.73 4.77 -0.42
CA VAL A 122 7.30 5.05 -0.44
C VAL A 122 6.55 3.76 -0.79
N LEU A 123 5.51 3.47 -0.03
CA LEU A 123 4.52 2.42 -0.28
C LEU A 123 3.20 3.10 -0.63
N CYS A 124 2.42 2.55 -1.55
CA CYS A 124 1.11 3.10 -1.85
C CYS A 124 0.17 2.05 -2.45
N ASN A 125 -0.97 1.88 -1.81
CA ASN A 125 -2.12 1.18 -2.34
C ASN A 125 -3.22 2.23 -2.63
N PRO A 126 -3.14 2.96 -3.78
CA PRO A 126 -3.98 4.11 -4.04
C PRO A 126 -5.39 3.70 -4.45
N PRO A 127 -6.37 4.62 -4.48
CA PRO A 127 -7.66 4.38 -5.13
C PRO A 127 -7.47 4.01 -6.61
N TYR A 128 -8.15 2.95 -7.08
CA TYR A 128 -7.91 2.39 -8.42
C TYR A 128 -8.71 3.05 -9.52
N PHE A 129 -9.87 3.63 -9.22
CA PHE A 129 -10.83 4.08 -10.19
C PHE A 129 -10.82 5.61 -10.34
N LYS A 130 -10.73 6.06 -11.60
CA LYS A 130 -10.89 7.49 -11.92
C LYS A 130 -12.25 7.99 -11.44
N ASP A 131 -12.29 9.20 -10.90
CA ASP A 131 -13.56 9.89 -10.67
C ASP A 131 -14.12 10.39 -12.00
N GLN A 132 -15.11 9.67 -12.51
CA GLN A 132 -15.80 10.04 -13.75
C GLN A 132 -17.27 10.32 -13.44
N PRO A 133 -17.92 11.28 -14.16
CA PRO A 133 -19.33 11.61 -13.93
C PRO A 133 -20.29 10.41 -14.04
N GLN A 134 -19.91 9.39 -14.80
CA GLN A 134 -20.69 8.17 -15.04
C GLN A 134 -20.33 7.02 -14.08
N SER A 135 -19.33 7.20 -13.20
CA SER A 135 -18.94 6.17 -12.24
C SER A 135 -20.03 5.94 -11.20
N VAL A 136 -20.47 4.71 -11.07
CA VAL A 136 -21.37 4.30 -9.98
C VAL A 136 -20.56 4.32 -8.69
N LYS A 137 -20.69 5.39 -7.92
CA LYS A 137 -20.03 5.52 -6.62
C LYS A 137 -20.73 4.66 -5.58
N ASN A 138 -19.94 4.07 -4.68
CA ASN A 138 -20.52 3.36 -3.55
C ASN A 138 -21.31 4.36 -2.70
N PRO A 139 -22.55 4.02 -2.26
CA PRO A 139 -23.35 4.90 -1.39
C PRO A 139 -22.67 5.17 -0.04
N ASN A 140 -21.77 4.29 0.41
CA ASN A 140 -20.94 4.53 1.58
C ASN A 140 -19.75 5.47 1.20
N PRO A 141 -19.66 6.69 1.78
CA PRO A 141 -18.64 7.67 1.43
C PRO A 141 -17.22 7.17 1.73
N HIS A 142 -17.02 6.39 2.78
CA HIS A 142 -15.71 5.80 3.10
C HIS A 142 -15.20 4.85 2.02
N LEU A 143 -16.10 4.01 1.49
CA LEU A 143 -15.79 3.11 0.38
C LEU A 143 -15.61 3.86 -0.94
N ALA A 144 -16.35 4.96 -1.14
CA ALA A 144 -16.20 5.79 -2.33
C ALA A 144 -14.81 6.43 -2.37
N ILE A 145 -14.35 7.05 -1.27
CA ILE A 145 -13.02 7.68 -1.16
C ILE A 145 -11.92 6.64 -1.33
N ALA A 146 -12.04 5.47 -0.70
CA ALA A 146 -11.03 4.41 -0.79
C ALA A 146 -10.89 3.78 -2.19
N ARG A 147 -11.91 3.89 -3.04
CA ARG A 147 -11.92 3.25 -4.37
C ARG A 147 -11.73 4.20 -5.53
N HIS A 148 -12.16 5.45 -5.37
CA HIS A 148 -12.15 6.45 -6.45
C HIS A 148 -11.17 7.58 -6.12
N GLU A 149 -10.54 8.14 -7.15
CA GLU A 149 -9.61 9.28 -7.08
C GLU A 149 -10.37 10.59 -6.72
N LEU A 150 -11.07 10.59 -5.59
CA LEU A 150 -11.88 11.74 -5.15
C LEU A 150 -11.03 12.83 -4.48
N SER A 151 -10.01 12.43 -3.71
CA SER A 151 -9.16 13.35 -2.94
C SER A 151 -7.85 13.65 -3.66
N ALA A 152 -7.28 12.67 -4.36
CA ALA A 152 -6.07 12.83 -5.16
C ALA A 152 -6.11 11.88 -6.35
N ASN A 153 -5.65 12.33 -7.50
CA ASN A 153 -5.50 11.50 -8.69
C ASN A 153 -4.11 10.83 -8.73
N LEU A 154 -3.96 9.85 -9.62
CA LEU A 154 -2.73 9.06 -9.75
C LEU A 154 -1.48 9.93 -10.01
N ASP A 155 -1.57 10.96 -10.87
CA ASP A 155 -0.44 11.85 -11.18
C ASP A 155 0.00 12.65 -9.95
N GLN A 156 -0.95 13.14 -9.15
CA GLN A 156 -0.68 13.83 -7.89
C GLN A 156 -0.04 12.92 -6.85
N ILE A 157 -0.50 11.67 -6.72
CA ILE A 157 0.08 10.69 -5.78
C ILE A 157 1.54 10.37 -6.17
N LEU A 158 1.83 10.19 -7.46
CA LEU A 158 3.17 9.96 -7.95
C LEU A 158 4.07 11.20 -7.81
N ALA A 159 3.52 12.40 -8.00
CA ALA A 159 4.23 13.65 -7.76
C ALA A 159 4.67 13.78 -6.30
N VAL A 160 3.75 13.58 -5.36
CA VAL A 160 4.05 13.60 -3.92
C VAL A 160 5.07 12.50 -3.56
N SER A 161 4.91 11.30 -4.11
CA SER A 161 5.87 10.21 -3.89
C SER A 161 7.28 10.60 -4.34
N SER A 162 7.38 11.21 -5.52
CA SER A 162 8.66 11.71 -6.03
C SER A 162 9.23 12.84 -5.18
N ASP A 163 8.40 13.79 -4.76
CA ASP A 163 8.83 14.90 -3.90
C ASP A 163 9.43 14.41 -2.58
N LEU A 164 8.80 13.43 -1.94
CA LEU A 164 9.25 12.86 -0.67
C LEU A 164 10.54 12.05 -0.81
N LEU A 165 10.67 11.26 -1.87
CA LEU A 165 11.79 10.34 -2.05
C LEU A 165 13.13 11.06 -2.20
N LYS A 166 14.17 10.55 -1.56
CA LYS A 166 15.57 10.86 -1.87
C LYS A 166 15.92 10.44 -3.30
N MET A 167 17.00 11.00 -3.85
CA MET A 167 17.57 10.48 -5.10
C MET A 167 17.86 8.98 -4.95
N ASN A 168 17.45 8.18 -5.93
CA ASN A 168 17.47 6.71 -5.91
C ASN A 168 16.59 6.05 -4.83
N GLY A 169 15.79 6.80 -4.11
CA GLY A 169 14.73 6.28 -3.27
C GLY A 169 13.71 5.50 -4.10
N LYS A 170 13.03 4.55 -3.47
CA LYS A 170 12.14 3.61 -4.16
C LYS A 170 10.68 3.81 -3.79
N ALA A 171 9.81 3.74 -4.79
CA ALA A 171 8.38 3.64 -4.55
C ALA A 171 7.85 2.26 -5.00
N TYR A 172 6.88 1.75 -4.25
CA TYR A 172 6.20 0.49 -4.52
C TYR A 172 4.70 0.73 -4.53
N PHE A 173 4.07 0.37 -5.64
CA PHE A 173 2.65 0.54 -5.84
C PHE A 173 1.98 -0.77 -6.21
N VAL A 174 0.76 -0.97 -5.76
CA VAL A 174 -0.17 -1.93 -6.32
C VAL A 174 -1.25 -1.17 -7.08
N HIS A 175 -1.65 -1.66 -8.24
CA HIS A 175 -2.68 -1.04 -9.06
C HIS A 175 -3.39 -2.05 -9.96
N ARG A 176 -4.36 -1.56 -10.73
CA ARG A 176 -5.04 -2.34 -11.77
C ARG A 176 -4.23 -2.32 -13.06
N PRO A 177 -4.09 -3.47 -13.78
CA PRO A 177 -3.38 -3.52 -15.07
C PRO A 177 -3.98 -2.61 -16.13
N GLU A 178 -5.29 -2.35 -16.09
CA GLU A 178 -6.01 -1.46 -17.02
C GLU A 178 -5.53 0.00 -16.93
N ARG A 179 -4.77 0.34 -15.89
CA ARG A 179 -4.23 1.69 -15.66
C ARG A 179 -2.74 1.80 -15.95
N LEU A 180 -2.13 0.79 -16.60
CA LEU A 180 -0.68 0.78 -16.86
C LEU A 180 -0.21 1.94 -17.74
N ASP A 181 -0.98 2.33 -18.72
CA ASP A 181 -0.70 3.47 -19.57
C ASP A 181 -0.66 4.77 -18.77
N ASP A 182 -1.69 5.02 -17.96
CA ASP A 182 -1.72 6.17 -17.04
C ASP A 182 -0.52 6.16 -16.07
N LEU A 183 -0.22 4.98 -15.50
CA LEU A 183 0.90 4.80 -14.56
C LEU A 183 2.24 5.15 -15.22
N PHE A 184 2.53 4.63 -16.42
CA PHE A 184 3.79 4.90 -17.10
C PHE A 184 3.92 6.37 -17.51
N ILE A 185 2.84 7.01 -17.95
CA ILE A 185 2.83 8.43 -18.29
C ILE A 185 3.11 9.27 -17.03
N ALA A 186 2.39 8.99 -15.95
CA ALA A 186 2.55 9.74 -14.69
C ALA A 186 3.92 9.49 -14.04
N MET A 187 4.46 8.25 -14.08
CA MET A 187 5.82 7.95 -13.64
C MET A 187 6.86 8.78 -14.41
N ALA A 188 6.76 8.81 -15.73
CA ALA A 188 7.70 9.56 -16.57
C ALA A 188 7.68 11.07 -16.27
N ARG A 189 6.48 11.64 -16.06
CA ARG A 189 6.31 13.06 -15.69
C ARG A 189 6.94 13.38 -14.33
N ASN A 190 6.89 12.44 -13.41
CA ASN A 190 7.30 12.62 -12.01
C ASN A 190 8.69 12.03 -11.70
N ARG A 191 9.53 11.82 -12.71
CA ARG A 191 10.93 11.37 -12.55
C ARG A 191 11.07 10.01 -11.85
N LEU A 192 10.06 9.15 -11.98
CA LEU A 192 10.03 7.81 -11.42
C LEU A 192 10.26 6.77 -12.52
N ALA A 193 11.37 6.05 -12.47
CA ALA A 193 11.72 5.04 -13.45
C ALA A 193 11.25 3.65 -12.99
N PRO A 194 10.39 2.94 -13.73
CA PRO A 194 9.98 1.58 -13.39
C PRO A 194 11.18 0.62 -13.43
N LYS A 195 11.24 -0.34 -12.49
CA LYS A 195 12.35 -1.30 -12.37
C LYS A 195 11.90 -2.74 -12.25
N ARG A 196 10.87 -3.02 -11.48
CA ARG A 196 10.29 -4.35 -11.40
C ARG A 196 8.78 -4.26 -11.54
N ILE A 197 8.22 -5.19 -12.28
CA ILE A 197 6.76 -5.32 -12.45
C ILE A 197 6.42 -6.78 -12.21
N ARG A 198 5.38 -7.03 -11.42
CA ARG A 198 4.81 -8.35 -11.21
C ARG A 198 3.32 -8.31 -11.44
N PHE A 199 2.82 -9.13 -12.35
CA PHE A 199 1.39 -9.30 -12.57
C PHE A 199 0.83 -10.35 -11.60
N VAL A 200 -0.36 -10.07 -11.10
CA VAL A 200 -1.09 -10.97 -10.20
C VAL A 200 -2.35 -11.43 -10.91
N HIS A 201 -2.49 -12.74 -11.05
CA HIS A 201 -3.60 -13.40 -11.73
C HIS A 201 -4.50 -14.08 -10.69
N PRO A 202 -5.83 -13.92 -10.79
CA PRO A 202 -6.73 -14.60 -9.86
C PRO A 202 -6.63 -16.12 -9.96
N LYS A 203 -6.45 -16.65 -11.19
CA LYS A 203 -6.22 -18.07 -11.48
C LYS A 203 -5.30 -18.22 -12.69
N ALA A 204 -4.68 -19.39 -12.84
CA ALA A 204 -3.93 -19.74 -14.04
C ALA A 204 -4.81 -19.58 -15.28
N GLY A 205 -4.25 -19.01 -16.36
CA GLY A 205 -4.98 -18.78 -17.61
C GLY A 205 -6.04 -17.66 -17.58
N ARG A 206 -6.18 -16.93 -16.48
CA ARG A 206 -7.01 -15.72 -16.40
C ARG A 206 -6.14 -14.48 -16.56
N GLU A 207 -6.71 -13.39 -17.05
CA GLU A 207 -6.03 -12.10 -17.11
C GLU A 207 -5.62 -11.63 -15.71
N ALA A 208 -4.52 -10.87 -15.65
CA ALA A 208 -4.10 -10.25 -14.40
C ALA A 208 -5.13 -9.21 -13.94
N ASN A 209 -5.44 -9.20 -12.66
CA ASN A 209 -6.34 -8.22 -12.05
C ASN A 209 -5.63 -7.24 -11.11
N MET A 210 -4.33 -7.46 -10.86
CA MET A 210 -3.46 -6.53 -10.13
C MET A 210 -2.08 -6.51 -10.77
N VAL A 211 -1.38 -5.41 -10.55
CA VAL A 211 0.02 -5.23 -10.91
C VAL A 211 0.78 -4.59 -9.75
N LEU A 212 1.92 -5.14 -9.43
CA LEU A 212 2.87 -4.62 -8.44
C LEU A 212 4.03 -3.96 -9.19
N ILE A 213 4.36 -2.73 -8.85
CA ILE A 213 5.37 -1.95 -9.55
C ILE A 213 6.37 -1.36 -8.55
N GLU A 214 7.66 -1.61 -8.80
CA GLU A 214 8.78 -0.89 -8.18
C GLU A 214 9.26 0.19 -9.13
N MET A 215 9.44 1.38 -8.62
CA MET A 215 10.02 2.51 -9.34
C MET A 215 11.09 3.19 -8.51
N ILE A 216 12.04 3.86 -9.17
CA ILE A 216 13.16 4.56 -8.53
C ILE A 216 13.15 6.02 -8.96
N LYS A 217 13.24 6.94 -7.99
CA LYS A 217 13.37 8.37 -8.26
C LYS A 217 14.72 8.65 -8.96
N ASP A 218 14.66 9.42 -10.05
CA ASP A 218 15.79 9.74 -10.90
C ASP A 218 16.56 8.51 -11.42
N GLY A 219 15.89 7.36 -11.43
CA GLY A 219 16.45 6.12 -11.94
C GLY A 219 16.76 6.22 -13.44
N LYS A 220 17.82 5.55 -13.88
CA LYS A 220 18.13 5.46 -15.32
C LYS A 220 16.97 4.85 -16.07
N ALA A 221 16.67 5.36 -17.26
CA ALA A 221 15.76 4.71 -18.19
C ALA A 221 16.24 3.29 -18.53
N ASN A 222 15.33 2.43 -18.97
CA ASN A 222 15.57 1.02 -19.30
C ASN A 222 15.82 0.09 -18.10
N GLY A 223 15.90 -1.21 -18.37
CA GLY A 223 16.18 -2.24 -17.37
C GLY A 223 14.97 -2.63 -16.53
N VAL A 224 13.75 -2.43 -17.03
CA VAL A 224 12.53 -2.98 -16.41
C VAL A 224 12.58 -4.51 -16.45
N ARG A 225 12.36 -5.14 -15.30
CA ARG A 225 12.25 -6.59 -15.18
C ARG A 225 10.81 -6.99 -14.91
N ILE A 226 10.27 -7.83 -15.76
CA ILE A 226 8.98 -8.47 -15.52
C ILE A 226 9.26 -9.73 -14.71
N MET A 227 8.71 -9.77 -13.50
CA MET A 227 8.84 -10.90 -12.59
C MET A 227 7.92 -12.06 -13.03
N PRO A 228 8.21 -13.30 -12.65
CA PRO A 228 7.23 -14.38 -12.82
C PRO A 228 5.87 -13.98 -12.25
N PRO A 229 4.76 -14.30 -12.93
CA PRO A 229 3.43 -13.93 -12.45
C PRO A 229 3.12 -14.61 -11.13
N LEU A 230 2.29 -13.97 -10.30
CA LEU A 230 1.72 -14.59 -9.12
C LEU A 230 0.30 -15.07 -9.45
N VAL A 231 -0.01 -16.33 -9.12
CA VAL A 231 -1.36 -16.88 -9.24
C VAL A 231 -1.96 -17.02 -7.85
N VAL A 232 -3.11 -16.36 -7.62
CA VAL A 232 -3.72 -16.29 -6.30
C VAL A 232 -4.38 -17.59 -5.89
N TYR A 233 -5.20 -18.18 -6.77
CA TYR A 233 -5.97 -19.39 -6.48
C TYR A 233 -5.60 -20.53 -7.42
N GLN A 234 -5.56 -21.73 -6.86
CA GLN A 234 -5.53 -22.98 -7.58
C GLN A 234 -6.89 -23.26 -8.24
N ASP A 235 -6.97 -24.30 -9.07
CA ASP A 235 -8.21 -24.70 -9.73
C ASP A 235 -9.30 -25.15 -8.75
N ASN A 236 -8.90 -25.78 -7.63
CA ASN A 236 -9.78 -26.18 -6.52
C ASN A 236 -10.35 -25.00 -5.69
N GLY A 237 -9.89 -23.79 -5.94
CA GLY A 237 -10.31 -22.59 -5.22
C GLY A 237 -9.52 -22.24 -3.97
N GLU A 238 -8.55 -23.06 -3.57
CA GLU A 238 -7.62 -22.78 -2.49
C GLU A 238 -6.54 -21.79 -2.93
N TYR A 239 -5.87 -21.14 -1.99
CA TYR A 239 -4.72 -20.28 -2.30
C TYR A 239 -3.60 -21.08 -2.94
N GLY A 240 -2.91 -20.47 -3.91
CA GLY A 240 -1.64 -21.00 -4.41
C GLY A 240 -0.58 -20.99 -3.31
N GLU A 241 0.41 -21.87 -3.41
CA GLU A 241 1.45 -22.06 -2.38
C GLU A 241 2.10 -20.76 -1.91
N GLU A 242 2.49 -19.90 -2.84
CA GLU A 242 3.11 -18.61 -2.50
C GLU A 242 2.18 -17.71 -1.68
N VAL A 243 0.90 -17.60 -2.06
CA VAL A 243 -0.08 -16.80 -1.33
C VAL A 243 -0.41 -17.43 0.02
N HIS A 244 -0.52 -18.75 0.08
CA HIS A 244 -0.74 -19.49 1.33
C HIS A 244 0.38 -19.19 2.32
N THR A 245 1.63 -19.34 1.91
CA THR A 245 2.81 -19.04 2.73
C THR A 245 2.82 -17.58 3.19
N LEU A 246 2.45 -16.63 2.32
CA LEU A 246 2.37 -15.21 2.68
C LEU A 246 1.31 -14.93 3.76
N LEU A 247 0.19 -15.63 3.74
CA LEU A 247 -0.91 -15.41 4.68
C LEU A 247 -0.72 -16.17 6.00
N TYR A 248 -0.25 -17.41 5.94
CA TYR A 248 -0.25 -18.34 7.07
C TYR A 248 1.14 -18.72 7.58
N GLY A 249 2.19 -18.49 6.79
CA GLY A 249 3.56 -18.93 7.09
C GLY A 249 3.90 -20.25 6.37
N GLU A 250 5.13 -20.72 6.60
CA GLU A 250 5.54 -22.06 6.20
C GLU A 250 4.99 -23.07 7.23
N ASP A 251 4.48 -24.21 6.77
CA ASP A 251 4.00 -25.31 7.60
C ASP A 251 5.14 -25.97 8.41
#